data_842dd72441a4a2032b59711f163d6905
#
_entry.id   842dd72441a4a2032b59711f163d6905
#
_cell.length_a   1.000
_cell.length_b   1.000
_cell.length_c   1.000
_cell.angle_alpha   90.00
_cell.angle_beta   90.00
_cell.angle_gamma   90.00
#
_symmetry.space_group_name_H-M   'P 1'
#
loop_
_entity.id
_entity.type
_entity.pdbx_description
1 polymer ?
#
loop_
_entity_poly.entity_id
_entity_poly.type
_entity_poly.pdbx_seq_one_letter_code
_entity_poly.pdbx_strand_id
1 'polypeptide(L)'
;MEPQPATLWRSEADSRIERLRKGDLVVEVRGHDGALVKDARVQYRLKRHEFLFGTAIAYSPFADTGEDGRNYRQFILDHFNALVCENEMKWYATEVEGEGVDYAPADALLAFAQENGMAMRGHCLFWDKLQFVQPWLAALGRSELRAAIERRLTDIVTRYAGRLISWDVNNEILDGGFYGQRMGPDGTAWMFREAARLDPKTPLFVNEYAIFGESEKTERYLDLIRDLRARGAQVGGIGVQLHDSDRLVVDGKMTLAPAGRPEWMVSTPITAESFIATLDRLHGETGLPIQLTEISAMLPDATRRGDILEMIFRLGFSHEAVHAILLWGFGEKTHFLGPDAALVNANGALNAAGIRISHLLREEWTTRGDGMTGTDGRLAFRGFYGKYEVVVRAPGCEAVRELRLTKSAPSAALDLPE
;
A
#
# COMPACT_ATOMS: atom_id res chain seq x y z
N MET A 1 -34.67 -5.73 -3.62
CA MET A 1 -33.87 -5.11 -2.57
C MET A 1 -33.92 -3.62 -2.79
N GLU A 2 -34.45 -2.84 -1.86
CA GLU A 2 -34.43 -1.38 -1.97
C GLU A 2 -32.96 -0.93 -1.92
N PRO A 3 -32.54 0.03 -2.74
CA PRO A 3 -31.19 0.56 -2.66
C PRO A 3 -30.98 1.17 -1.26
N GLN A 4 -29.97 0.70 -0.55
CA GLN A 4 -29.60 1.28 0.75
C GLN A 4 -29.31 2.78 0.60
N PRO A 5 -29.66 3.62 1.59
CA PRO A 5 -29.37 5.05 1.51
C PRO A 5 -27.87 5.25 1.25
N ALA A 6 -27.56 6.17 0.34
CA ALA A 6 -26.21 6.47 -0.15
C ALA A 6 -25.13 6.73 0.92
N THR A 7 -25.53 6.92 2.18
CA THR A 7 -24.66 7.21 3.33
C THR A 7 -24.37 6.02 4.24
N LEU A 8 -25.08 4.88 4.06
CA LEU A 8 -24.98 3.77 5.01
C LEU A 8 -23.59 3.11 4.97
N TRP A 9 -23.01 2.91 3.80
CA TRP A 9 -21.70 2.30 3.66
C TRP A 9 -20.59 3.09 4.39
N ARG A 10 -20.69 4.45 4.44
CA ARG A 10 -19.72 5.29 5.19
C ARG A 10 -19.80 5.00 6.69
N SER A 11 -20.98 5.05 7.27
CA SER A 11 -21.15 4.81 8.71
C SER A 11 -20.75 3.39 9.13
N GLU A 12 -21.00 2.41 8.29
CA GLU A 12 -20.56 1.04 8.50
C GLU A 12 -19.03 0.91 8.41
N ALA A 13 -18.41 1.54 7.41
CA ALA A 13 -16.96 1.57 7.27
C ALA A 13 -16.33 2.27 8.49
N ASP A 14 -16.82 3.43 8.90
CA ASP A 14 -16.32 4.16 10.06
C ASP A 14 -16.45 3.35 11.36
N SER A 15 -17.55 2.63 11.53
CA SER A 15 -17.74 1.73 12.68
C SER A 15 -16.73 0.57 12.68
N ARG A 16 -16.41 0.02 11.52
CA ARG A 16 -15.36 -1.02 11.38
C ARG A 16 -13.97 -0.44 11.63
N ILE A 17 -13.66 0.76 11.10
CA ILE A 17 -12.39 1.47 11.33
C ILE A 17 -12.19 1.71 12.82
N GLU A 18 -13.21 2.25 13.51
CA GLU A 18 -13.16 2.50 14.96
C GLU A 18 -12.82 1.23 15.75
N ARG A 19 -13.39 0.10 15.37
CA ARG A 19 -13.17 -1.19 16.05
C ARG A 19 -11.84 -1.84 15.69
N LEU A 20 -11.44 -1.79 14.41
CA LEU A 20 -10.31 -2.57 13.88
C LEU A 20 -8.98 -1.81 13.92
N ARG A 21 -9.02 -0.47 13.82
CA ARG A 21 -7.84 0.37 13.61
C ARG A 21 -7.48 1.23 14.80
N LYS A 22 -8.31 1.24 15.85
CA LYS A 22 -8.05 1.98 17.08
C LYS A 22 -8.04 1.08 18.30
N GLY A 23 -7.32 1.53 19.31
CA GLY A 23 -7.27 0.90 20.64
C GLY A 23 -7.04 1.92 21.73
N ASP A 24 -7.15 1.46 22.97
CA ASP A 24 -6.89 2.28 24.14
C ASP A 24 -5.41 2.17 24.53
N LEU A 25 -4.79 3.29 24.88
CA LEU A 25 -3.43 3.37 25.42
C LEU A 25 -3.45 4.07 26.76
N VAL A 26 -2.83 3.44 27.75
CA VAL A 26 -2.57 4.03 29.06
C VAL A 26 -1.10 4.46 29.11
N VAL A 27 -0.87 5.75 29.25
CA VAL A 27 0.45 6.32 29.50
C VAL A 27 0.63 6.50 31.00
N GLU A 28 1.64 5.82 31.57
CA GLU A 28 2.02 5.92 32.98
C GLU A 28 3.28 6.79 33.08
N VAL A 29 3.20 7.88 33.82
CA VAL A 29 4.30 8.82 34.00
C VAL A 29 4.96 8.57 35.37
N ARG A 30 6.29 8.35 35.35
CA ARG A 30 7.11 8.12 36.54
C ARG A 30 8.19 9.21 36.66
N GLY A 31 8.47 9.65 37.86
CA GLY A 31 9.63 10.46 38.19
C GLY A 31 10.92 9.64 38.14
N HIS A 32 12.07 10.31 38.24
CA HIS A 32 13.40 9.65 38.27
C HIS A 32 13.56 8.67 39.42
N ASP A 33 12.79 8.88 40.50
CA ASP A 33 12.73 7.99 41.67
C ASP A 33 11.78 6.79 41.49
N GLY A 34 11.15 6.67 40.34
CA GLY A 34 10.14 5.66 40.00
C GLY A 34 8.74 5.93 40.57
N ALA A 35 8.54 7.05 41.29
CA ALA A 35 7.22 7.42 41.82
C ALA A 35 6.29 7.88 40.71
N LEU A 36 5.01 7.54 40.85
CA LEU A 36 3.97 7.98 39.90
C LEU A 36 3.75 9.48 39.98
N VAL A 37 3.74 10.17 38.83
CA VAL A 37 3.61 11.63 38.75
C VAL A 37 2.18 11.99 38.41
N LYS A 38 1.45 12.53 39.38
CA LYS A 38 0.12 13.12 39.18
C LYS A 38 0.23 14.52 38.57
N ASP A 39 -0.83 14.97 37.93
CA ASP A 39 -0.96 16.31 37.33
C ASP A 39 0.16 16.65 36.33
N ALA A 40 0.81 15.64 35.73
CA ALA A 40 1.71 15.82 34.61
C ALA A 40 0.89 16.05 33.35
N ARG A 41 1.22 17.10 32.58
CA ARG A 41 0.59 17.35 31.28
C ARG A 41 1.20 16.43 30.24
N VAL A 42 0.37 15.66 29.57
CA VAL A 42 0.75 14.73 28.49
C VAL A 42 0.10 15.19 27.21
N GLN A 43 0.93 15.52 26.21
CA GLN A 43 0.50 15.80 24.84
C GLN A 43 0.91 14.62 23.97
N TYR A 44 0.02 14.17 23.10
CA TYR A 44 0.29 13.06 22.21
C TYR A 44 -0.18 13.34 20.80
N ARG A 45 0.57 12.81 19.83
CA ARG A 45 0.20 12.85 18.41
C ARG A 45 0.69 11.60 17.69
N LEU A 46 -0.17 11.03 16.83
CA LEU A 46 0.21 9.97 15.92
C LEU A 46 1.19 10.52 14.89
N LYS A 47 2.37 9.91 14.80
CA LYS A 47 3.42 10.25 13.82
C LYS A 47 3.36 9.34 12.60
N ARG A 48 2.95 8.09 12.82
CA ARG A 48 2.89 7.09 11.76
C ARG A 48 1.86 6.02 12.08
N HIS A 49 0.96 5.78 11.14
CA HIS A 49 0.03 4.65 11.22
C HIS A 49 0.77 3.29 11.18
N GLU A 50 0.19 2.28 11.85
CA GLU A 50 0.53 0.89 11.63
C GLU A 50 0.02 0.41 10.27
N PHE A 51 -1.17 0.84 9.85
CA PHE A 51 -1.70 0.57 8.52
C PHE A 51 -0.91 1.33 7.44
N LEU A 52 -0.69 0.68 6.30
CA LEU A 52 0.13 1.23 5.23
C LEU A 52 -0.72 2.02 4.22
N PHE A 53 -0.51 3.33 4.20
CA PHE A 53 -0.99 4.22 3.14
C PHE A 53 0.19 4.61 2.27
N GLY A 54 0.12 4.31 0.98
CA GLY A 54 1.27 4.47 0.12
C GLY A 54 0.97 4.99 -1.28
N THR A 55 2.03 5.08 -2.07
CA THR A 55 1.96 5.45 -3.48
C THR A 55 3.11 4.84 -4.29
N ALA A 56 2.88 4.67 -5.59
CA ALA A 56 3.96 4.45 -6.54
C ALA A 56 4.78 5.74 -6.68
N ILE A 57 6.10 5.57 -6.81
CA ILE A 57 7.07 6.64 -7.03
C ILE A 57 7.98 6.31 -8.20
N ALA A 58 8.35 7.34 -8.97
CA ALA A 58 9.26 7.23 -10.09
C ALA A 58 10.56 7.97 -9.81
N TYR A 59 11.69 7.44 -10.30
CA TYR A 59 13.00 8.01 -10.04
C TYR A 59 13.20 9.38 -10.69
N SER A 60 12.71 9.59 -11.91
CA SER A 60 12.91 10.85 -12.63
C SER A 60 12.40 12.08 -11.86
N PRO A 61 11.13 12.17 -11.41
CA PRO A 61 10.67 13.30 -10.60
C PRO A 61 11.28 13.30 -9.19
N PHE A 62 11.64 12.13 -8.65
CA PHE A 62 12.32 12.04 -7.36
C PHE A 62 13.72 12.65 -7.38
N ALA A 63 14.50 12.39 -8.42
CA ALA A 63 15.88 12.87 -8.58
C ALA A 63 15.97 14.33 -9.02
N ASP A 64 14.87 14.94 -9.45
CA ASP A 64 14.84 16.37 -9.79
C ASP A 64 15.20 17.23 -8.57
N THR A 65 16.21 18.07 -8.73
CA THR A 65 16.70 19.01 -7.70
C THR A 65 15.96 20.35 -7.70
N GLY A 66 15.12 20.59 -8.71
CA GLY A 66 14.29 21.77 -8.86
C GLY A 66 13.12 21.84 -7.86
N GLU A 67 12.26 22.80 -8.06
CA GLU A 67 11.06 23.01 -7.21
C GLU A 67 10.08 21.83 -7.34
N ASP A 68 9.86 21.34 -8.56
CA ASP A 68 8.96 20.22 -8.82
C ASP A 68 9.40 18.95 -8.06
N GLY A 69 10.69 18.63 -8.07
CA GLY A 69 11.22 17.48 -7.34
C GLY A 69 11.16 17.65 -5.82
N ARG A 70 11.38 18.86 -5.29
CA ARG A 70 11.17 19.14 -3.86
C ARG A 70 9.71 18.95 -3.46
N ASN A 71 8.78 19.49 -4.25
CA ASN A 71 7.35 19.36 -4.00
C ASN A 71 6.89 17.89 -4.10
N TYR A 72 7.43 17.13 -5.06
CA TYR A 72 7.16 15.69 -5.21
C TYR A 72 7.56 14.91 -3.95
N ARG A 73 8.80 15.09 -3.48
CA ARG A 73 9.28 14.42 -2.25
C ARG A 73 8.53 14.88 -1.01
N GLN A 74 8.21 16.18 -0.90
CA GLN A 74 7.46 16.71 0.25
C GLN A 74 6.05 16.14 0.32
N PHE A 75 5.35 16.04 -0.83
CA PHE A 75 4.02 15.42 -0.86
C PHE A 75 4.06 13.96 -0.38
N ILE A 76 5.08 13.20 -0.79
CA ILE A 76 5.28 11.82 -0.32
C ILE A 76 5.44 11.80 1.21
N LEU A 77 6.33 12.62 1.75
CA LEU A 77 6.62 12.68 3.19
C LEU A 77 5.39 13.09 4.03
N ASP A 78 4.57 13.97 3.48
CA ASP A 78 3.40 14.49 4.19
C ASP A 78 2.22 13.51 4.24
N HIS A 79 2.12 12.58 3.28
CA HIS A 79 0.88 11.80 3.11
C HIS A 79 1.07 10.29 3.27
N PHE A 80 2.28 9.74 3.05
CA PHE A 80 2.45 8.31 2.94
C PHE A 80 3.45 7.75 3.95
N ASN A 81 3.30 6.47 4.25
CA ASN A 81 4.22 5.68 5.06
C ASN A 81 4.66 4.38 4.37
N ALA A 82 4.23 4.17 3.12
CA ALA A 82 4.63 3.06 2.27
C ALA A 82 4.83 3.53 0.83
N LEU A 83 5.79 2.91 0.14
CA LEU A 83 6.15 3.23 -1.24
C LEU A 83 6.27 1.96 -2.08
N VAL A 84 6.16 2.13 -3.39
CA VAL A 84 6.48 1.11 -4.40
C VAL A 84 7.16 1.81 -5.58
N CYS A 85 8.19 1.20 -6.15
CA CYS A 85 8.77 1.70 -7.40
C CYS A 85 7.78 1.52 -8.54
N GLU A 86 7.48 2.57 -9.30
CA GLU A 86 6.63 2.46 -10.48
C GLU A 86 7.26 1.55 -11.54
N ASN A 87 8.56 1.74 -11.81
CA ASN A 87 9.27 0.98 -12.84
C ASN A 87 10.64 0.45 -12.40
N GLU A 88 11.33 1.09 -11.47
CA GLU A 88 12.76 0.96 -11.22
C GLU A 88 13.20 -0.42 -10.68
N MET A 89 12.24 -1.25 -10.21
CA MET A 89 12.50 -2.64 -9.83
C MET A 89 12.06 -3.66 -10.89
N LYS A 90 11.40 -3.24 -11.96
CA LYS A 90 10.96 -4.13 -13.05
C LYS A 90 12.15 -4.57 -13.89
N TRP A 91 12.10 -5.80 -14.42
CA TRP A 91 13.26 -6.37 -15.13
C TRP A 91 13.70 -5.55 -16.33
N TYR A 92 12.74 -5.06 -17.13
CA TYR A 92 13.06 -4.24 -18.30
C TYR A 92 13.71 -2.88 -17.96
N ALA A 93 13.50 -2.38 -16.74
CA ALA A 93 14.10 -1.12 -16.28
C ALA A 93 15.47 -1.33 -15.63
N THR A 94 15.72 -2.53 -15.08
CA THR A 94 16.97 -2.83 -14.38
C THR A 94 18.01 -3.52 -15.26
N GLU A 95 17.63 -4.13 -16.39
CA GLU A 95 18.54 -4.83 -17.29
C GLU A 95 18.15 -4.55 -18.75
N VAL A 96 18.88 -3.63 -19.38
CA VAL A 96 18.75 -3.31 -20.80
C VAL A 96 19.78 -4.12 -21.58
N GLU A 97 19.39 -4.68 -22.73
CA GLU A 97 20.25 -5.50 -23.57
C GLU A 97 21.54 -4.73 -23.95
N GLY A 98 22.69 -5.32 -23.62
CA GLY A 98 24.00 -4.74 -23.93
C GLY A 98 24.49 -3.65 -22.95
N GLU A 99 23.67 -3.19 -22.02
CA GLU A 99 24.04 -2.13 -21.06
C GLU A 99 24.38 -2.66 -19.65
N GLY A 100 24.07 -3.94 -19.38
CA GLY A 100 24.25 -4.56 -18.07
C GLY A 100 23.08 -4.32 -17.13
N VAL A 101 23.28 -4.59 -15.83
CA VAL A 101 22.25 -4.44 -14.78
C VAL A 101 22.51 -3.16 -14.00
N ASP A 102 21.49 -2.29 -13.90
CA ASP A 102 21.50 -1.06 -13.10
C ASP A 102 20.37 -1.07 -12.06
N TYR A 103 20.75 -1.06 -10.80
CA TYR A 103 19.84 -0.92 -9.66
C TYR A 103 19.92 0.47 -8.99
N ALA A 104 20.77 1.38 -9.47
CA ALA A 104 20.99 2.66 -8.79
C ALA A 104 19.72 3.49 -8.58
N PRO A 105 18.78 3.59 -9.56
CA PRO A 105 17.51 4.26 -9.33
C PRO A 105 16.65 3.61 -8.23
N ALA A 106 16.52 2.28 -8.24
CA ALA A 106 15.77 1.55 -7.22
C ALA A 106 16.39 1.65 -5.83
N ASP A 107 17.74 1.59 -5.76
CA ASP A 107 18.48 1.76 -4.51
C ASP A 107 18.27 3.13 -3.90
N ALA A 108 18.29 4.20 -4.71
CA ALA A 108 18.06 5.56 -4.26
C ALA A 108 16.65 5.73 -3.68
N LEU A 109 15.63 5.19 -4.35
CA LEU A 109 14.25 5.23 -3.87
C LEU A 109 14.07 4.42 -2.57
N LEU A 110 14.71 3.26 -2.46
CA LEU A 110 14.68 2.45 -1.24
C LEU A 110 15.43 3.13 -0.10
N ALA A 111 16.59 3.76 -0.36
CA ALA A 111 17.31 4.53 0.64
C ALA A 111 16.44 5.66 1.21
N PHE A 112 15.78 6.43 0.34
CA PHE A 112 14.84 7.47 0.77
C PHE A 112 13.71 6.92 1.64
N ALA A 113 13.12 5.77 1.26
CA ALA A 113 12.10 5.14 2.07
C ALA A 113 12.62 4.77 3.46
N GLN A 114 13.80 4.15 3.55
CA GLN A 114 14.42 3.72 4.80
C GLN A 114 14.83 4.89 5.70
N GLU A 115 15.44 5.94 5.14
CA GLU A 115 15.83 7.16 5.87
C GLU A 115 14.63 7.87 6.50
N ASN A 116 13.48 7.82 5.83
CA ASN A 116 12.23 8.37 6.33
C ASN A 116 11.36 7.33 7.06
N GLY A 117 11.91 6.14 7.30
CA GLY A 117 11.27 5.02 7.99
C GLY A 117 9.98 4.54 7.31
N MET A 118 9.83 4.71 6.00
CA MET A 118 8.70 4.23 5.20
C MET A 118 8.91 2.77 4.81
N ALA A 119 7.81 2.04 4.68
CA ALA A 119 7.83 0.71 4.11
C ALA A 119 8.04 0.78 2.58
N MET A 120 8.68 -0.24 1.99
CA MET A 120 8.84 -0.35 0.55
C MET A 120 8.33 -1.71 0.08
N ARG A 121 7.47 -1.71 -0.94
CA ARG A 121 6.97 -2.90 -1.63
C ARG A 121 7.81 -3.15 -2.89
N GLY A 122 8.22 -4.39 -3.12
CA GLY A 122 8.94 -4.79 -4.33
C GLY A 122 7.97 -5.07 -5.49
N HIS A 123 8.12 -4.36 -6.60
CA HIS A 123 7.26 -4.51 -7.78
C HIS A 123 8.08 -4.34 -9.05
N CYS A 124 8.19 -5.36 -9.83
CA CYS A 124 7.95 -6.79 -9.65
C CYS A 124 9.18 -7.59 -10.07
N LEU A 125 9.27 -8.85 -9.63
CA LEU A 125 10.36 -9.72 -10.08
C LEU A 125 10.19 -10.03 -11.56
N PHE A 126 8.96 -10.40 -11.97
CA PHE A 126 8.57 -10.72 -13.35
C PHE A 126 7.21 -10.11 -13.68
N TRP A 127 6.98 -9.80 -14.95
CA TRP A 127 5.68 -9.40 -15.49
C TRP A 127 5.30 -10.34 -16.63
N ASP A 128 4.18 -11.07 -16.48
CA ASP A 128 3.86 -12.23 -17.34
C ASP A 128 3.31 -11.89 -18.73
N LYS A 129 3.16 -10.59 -19.04
CA LYS A 129 2.70 -10.14 -20.35
C LYS A 129 3.85 -9.93 -21.31
N LEU A 130 3.76 -10.55 -22.50
CA LEU A 130 4.81 -10.50 -23.52
C LEU A 130 5.27 -9.07 -23.87
N GLN A 131 4.38 -8.11 -23.87
CA GLN A 131 4.72 -6.70 -24.17
C GLN A 131 5.68 -6.05 -23.18
N PHE A 132 5.82 -6.61 -21.98
CA PHE A 132 6.73 -6.14 -20.92
C PHE A 132 7.95 -7.08 -20.75
N VAL A 133 8.07 -8.10 -21.60
CA VAL A 133 9.24 -8.97 -21.67
C VAL A 133 10.20 -8.42 -22.70
N GLN A 134 11.46 -8.26 -22.32
CA GLN A 134 12.48 -7.75 -23.24
C GLN A 134 12.63 -8.70 -24.45
N PRO A 135 12.85 -8.16 -25.68
CA PRO A 135 12.97 -8.98 -26.89
C PRO A 135 14.03 -10.09 -26.79
N TRP A 136 15.17 -9.80 -26.15
CA TRP A 136 16.24 -10.79 -25.97
C TRP A 136 15.81 -11.96 -25.07
N LEU A 137 15.02 -11.72 -24.01
CA LEU A 137 14.44 -12.79 -23.18
C LEU A 137 13.42 -13.62 -23.95
N ALA A 138 12.59 -12.98 -24.76
CA ALA A 138 11.59 -13.65 -25.57
C ALA A 138 12.23 -14.56 -26.63
N ALA A 139 13.46 -14.27 -27.08
CA ALA A 139 14.20 -15.06 -28.05
C ALA A 139 14.88 -16.32 -27.45
N LEU A 140 15.10 -16.39 -26.12
CA LEU A 140 15.81 -17.49 -25.47
C LEU A 140 15.10 -18.85 -25.61
N GLY A 141 15.84 -19.94 -25.67
CA GLY A 141 15.31 -21.28 -25.45
C GLY A 141 14.89 -21.51 -24.00
N ARG A 142 14.13 -22.59 -23.74
CA ARG A 142 13.60 -22.89 -22.40
C ARG A 142 14.67 -22.96 -21.30
N SER A 143 15.79 -23.62 -21.58
CA SER A 143 16.90 -23.77 -20.62
C SER A 143 17.61 -22.45 -20.35
N GLU A 144 17.82 -21.66 -21.39
CA GLU A 144 18.46 -20.33 -21.30
C GLU A 144 17.57 -19.34 -20.57
N LEU A 145 16.26 -19.33 -20.87
CA LEU A 145 15.27 -18.53 -20.15
C LEU A 145 15.26 -18.89 -18.66
N ARG A 146 15.28 -20.19 -18.33
CA ARG A 146 15.36 -20.65 -16.94
C ARG A 146 16.60 -20.11 -16.24
N ALA A 147 17.77 -20.21 -16.88
CA ALA A 147 19.02 -19.68 -16.33
C ALA A 147 18.98 -18.16 -16.13
N ALA A 148 18.37 -17.41 -17.07
CA ALA A 148 18.19 -15.97 -16.96
C ALA A 148 17.27 -15.60 -15.79
N ILE A 149 16.15 -16.31 -15.61
CA ILE A 149 15.22 -16.13 -14.47
C ILE A 149 15.95 -16.41 -13.13
N GLU A 150 16.71 -17.49 -13.06
CA GLU A 150 17.47 -17.88 -11.86
C GLU A 150 18.52 -16.83 -11.48
N ARG A 151 19.26 -16.31 -12.48
CA ARG A 151 20.19 -15.19 -12.29
C ARG A 151 19.47 -13.95 -11.77
N ARG A 152 18.36 -13.56 -12.42
CA ARG A 152 17.53 -12.41 -12.00
C ARG A 152 17.05 -12.55 -10.56
N LEU A 153 16.48 -13.70 -10.20
CA LEU A 153 16.02 -13.98 -8.83
C LEU A 153 17.16 -13.86 -7.83
N THR A 154 18.29 -14.54 -8.12
CA THR A 154 19.45 -14.52 -7.22
C THR A 154 19.94 -13.11 -6.99
N ASP A 155 20.05 -12.32 -8.03
CA ASP A 155 20.60 -10.96 -7.97
C ASP A 155 19.66 -10.01 -7.21
N ILE A 156 18.42 -9.85 -7.66
CA ILE A 156 17.53 -8.84 -7.09
C ILE A 156 16.99 -9.23 -5.71
N VAL A 157 16.64 -10.51 -5.50
CA VAL A 157 16.06 -10.94 -4.22
C VAL A 157 17.11 -10.87 -3.11
N THR A 158 18.35 -11.29 -3.36
CA THR A 158 19.43 -11.18 -2.37
C THR A 158 19.84 -9.74 -2.11
N ARG A 159 19.81 -8.87 -3.14
CA ARG A 159 20.11 -7.44 -2.99
C ARG A 159 19.16 -6.75 -2.01
N TYR A 160 17.88 -7.09 -2.07
CA TYR A 160 16.84 -6.44 -1.26
C TYR A 160 16.35 -7.30 -0.09
N ALA A 161 16.98 -8.42 0.20
CA ALA A 161 16.56 -9.35 1.26
C ALA A 161 16.39 -8.65 2.61
N GLY A 162 15.21 -8.84 3.22
CA GLY A 162 14.85 -8.27 4.52
C GLY A 162 14.64 -6.75 4.53
N ARG A 163 14.66 -6.08 3.36
CA ARG A 163 14.50 -4.62 3.24
C ARG A 163 13.13 -4.21 2.70
N LEU A 164 12.36 -5.17 2.19
CA LEU A 164 11.04 -4.97 1.59
C LEU A 164 9.96 -5.63 2.43
N ILE A 165 8.75 -5.10 2.36
CA ILE A 165 7.59 -5.67 3.07
C ILE A 165 6.89 -6.78 2.30
N SER A 166 7.09 -6.85 0.99
CA SER A 166 6.56 -7.88 0.09
C SER A 166 7.23 -7.83 -1.27
N TRP A 167 7.15 -8.92 -2.06
CA TRP A 167 7.46 -8.97 -3.48
C TRP A 167 6.27 -9.43 -4.30
N ASP A 168 5.95 -8.74 -5.39
CA ASP A 168 5.20 -9.32 -6.50
C ASP A 168 6.12 -10.22 -7.29
N VAL A 169 5.88 -11.53 -7.21
CA VAL A 169 6.78 -12.49 -7.87
C VAL A 169 6.58 -12.50 -9.37
N ASN A 170 5.34 -12.69 -9.81
CA ASN A 170 4.98 -12.61 -11.22
C ASN A 170 3.68 -11.84 -11.35
N ASN A 171 3.73 -10.68 -11.98
CA ASN A 171 2.62 -9.75 -12.10
C ASN A 171 1.70 -10.13 -13.27
N GLU A 172 0.39 -10.06 -13.04
CA GLU A 172 -0.66 -10.20 -14.06
C GLU A 172 -0.62 -11.55 -14.81
N ILE A 173 -0.54 -12.64 -14.05
CA ILE A 173 -0.46 -14.02 -14.56
C ILE A 173 -1.74 -14.43 -15.30
N LEU A 174 -2.92 -13.96 -14.84
CA LEU A 174 -4.21 -14.40 -15.40
C LEU A 174 -4.40 -14.01 -16.88
N ASP A 175 -3.86 -12.85 -17.26
CA ASP A 175 -3.95 -12.33 -18.62
C ASP A 175 -2.57 -12.29 -19.31
N GLY A 176 -1.56 -12.86 -18.66
CA GLY A 176 -0.21 -13.05 -19.18
C GLY A 176 -0.03 -14.38 -19.89
N GLY A 177 0.89 -15.17 -19.39
CA GLY A 177 1.15 -16.55 -19.85
C GLY A 177 2.51 -16.75 -20.49
N PHE A 178 3.33 -15.72 -20.63
CA PHE A 178 4.67 -15.84 -21.23
C PHE A 178 5.53 -16.89 -20.51
N TYR A 179 5.71 -16.74 -19.20
CA TYR A 179 6.53 -17.66 -18.43
C TYR A 179 5.88 -19.04 -18.30
N GLY A 180 4.59 -19.12 -18.06
CA GLY A 180 3.86 -20.39 -17.95
C GLY A 180 3.93 -21.21 -19.24
N GLN A 181 3.75 -20.58 -20.40
CA GLN A 181 3.87 -21.24 -21.73
C GLN A 181 5.29 -21.72 -22.01
N ARG A 182 6.30 -20.92 -21.66
CA ARG A 182 7.72 -21.21 -21.94
C ARG A 182 8.34 -22.19 -20.93
N MET A 183 8.01 -22.04 -19.63
CA MET A 183 8.60 -22.83 -18.55
C MET A 183 7.78 -24.09 -18.22
N GLY A 184 6.55 -24.17 -18.71
CA GLY A 184 5.57 -25.23 -18.39
C GLY A 184 4.83 -24.96 -17.08
N PRO A 185 3.88 -25.87 -16.72
CA PRO A 185 2.89 -25.61 -15.67
C PRO A 185 3.46 -25.42 -14.26
N ASP A 186 4.70 -25.83 -14.01
CA ASP A 186 5.40 -25.61 -12.73
C ASP A 186 6.28 -24.33 -12.71
N GLY A 187 6.42 -23.65 -13.84
CA GLY A 187 7.37 -22.54 -14.00
C GLY A 187 7.13 -21.40 -13.01
N THR A 188 5.90 -20.91 -12.92
CA THR A 188 5.55 -19.82 -11.99
C THR A 188 5.66 -20.26 -10.53
N ALA A 189 5.19 -21.46 -10.18
CA ALA A 189 5.33 -21.99 -8.83
C ALA A 189 6.81 -22.17 -8.43
N TRP A 190 7.67 -22.57 -9.37
CA TRP A 190 9.12 -22.62 -9.14
C TRP A 190 9.71 -21.23 -8.85
N MET A 191 9.29 -20.17 -9.56
CA MET A 191 9.74 -18.80 -9.28
C MET A 191 9.43 -18.38 -7.83
N PHE A 192 8.25 -18.72 -7.33
CA PHE A 192 7.88 -18.48 -5.92
C PHE A 192 8.76 -19.27 -4.96
N ARG A 193 8.98 -20.57 -5.22
CA ARG A 193 9.83 -21.41 -4.35
C ARG A 193 11.27 -20.89 -4.31
N GLU A 194 11.79 -20.47 -5.45
CA GLU A 194 13.17 -19.96 -5.53
C GLU A 194 13.30 -18.59 -4.85
N ALA A 195 12.33 -17.69 -5.03
CA ALA A 195 12.30 -16.42 -4.32
C ALA A 195 12.22 -16.63 -2.79
N ALA A 196 11.37 -17.54 -2.32
CA ALA A 196 11.26 -17.89 -0.91
C ALA A 196 12.54 -18.54 -0.35
N ARG A 197 13.29 -19.30 -1.16
CA ARG A 197 14.57 -19.88 -0.76
C ARG A 197 15.64 -18.80 -0.56
N LEU A 198 15.62 -17.76 -1.41
CA LEU A 198 16.60 -16.66 -1.39
C LEU A 198 16.30 -15.65 -0.27
N ASP A 199 15.03 -15.34 -0.05
CA ASP A 199 14.58 -14.51 1.09
C ASP A 199 13.33 -15.11 1.75
N PRO A 200 13.49 -15.96 2.76
CA PRO A 200 12.37 -16.61 3.43
C PRO A 200 11.54 -15.68 4.34
N LYS A 201 11.97 -14.44 4.53
CA LYS A 201 11.31 -13.47 5.43
C LYS A 201 10.35 -12.55 4.69
N THR A 202 10.63 -12.22 3.45
CA THR A 202 9.79 -11.29 2.67
C THR A 202 8.58 -12.04 2.09
N PRO A 203 7.36 -11.68 2.45
CA PRO A 203 6.13 -12.26 1.90
C PRO A 203 6.06 -12.13 0.38
N LEU A 204 5.65 -13.21 -0.29
CA LEU A 204 5.55 -13.27 -1.75
C LEU A 204 4.08 -13.13 -2.16
N PHE A 205 3.80 -12.20 -3.05
CA PHE A 205 2.45 -11.83 -3.49
C PHE A 205 2.21 -12.26 -4.94
N VAL A 206 0.97 -12.62 -5.21
CA VAL A 206 0.35 -12.53 -6.53
C VAL A 206 -0.29 -11.15 -6.66
N ASN A 207 -0.35 -10.57 -7.87
CA ASN A 207 -0.88 -9.23 -8.08
C ASN A 207 -1.64 -9.14 -9.41
N GLU A 208 -2.95 -8.82 -9.34
CA GLU A 208 -3.85 -8.86 -10.48
C GLU A 208 -4.79 -7.64 -10.52
N TYR A 209 -5.21 -7.26 -11.72
CA TYR A 209 -6.19 -6.20 -11.97
C TYR A 209 -7.57 -6.75 -12.32
N ALA A 210 -8.59 -5.85 -12.32
CA ALA A 210 -9.99 -6.15 -12.66
C ALA A 210 -10.59 -7.30 -11.82
N ILE A 211 -10.19 -7.42 -10.57
CA ILE A 211 -10.71 -8.43 -9.63
C ILE A 211 -12.06 -8.01 -9.07
N PHE A 212 -12.25 -6.70 -8.83
CA PHE A 212 -13.55 -6.18 -8.42
C PHE A 212 -14.49 -6.11 -9.62
N GLY A 213 -15.75 -6.52 -9.45
CA GLY A 213 -16.79 -6.43 -10.48
C GLY A 213 -16.82 -7.57 -11.52
N GLU A 214 -15.81 -8.45 -11.57
CA GLU A 214 -15.81 -9.66 -12.41
C GLU A 214 -15.72 -10.93 -11.57
N SER A 215 -16.86 -11.56 -11.32
CA SER A 215 -16.91 -12.79 -10.52
C SER A 215 -16.09 -13.93 -11.13
N GLU A 216 -16.05 -14.05 -12.47
CA GLU A 216 -15.26 -15.06 -13.18
C GLU A 216 -13.75 -14.82 -12.99
N LYS A 217 -13.29 -13.59 -13.09
CA LYS A 217 -11.87 -13.28 -12.89
C LYS A 217 -11.45 -13.46 -11.43
N THR A 218 -12.33 -13.15 -10.49
CA THR A 218 -12.12 -13.44 -9.07
C THR A 218 -11.96 -14.93 -8.83
N GLU A 219 -12.79 -15.78 -9.47
CA GLU A 219 -12.67 -17.25 -9.39
C GLU A 219 -11.34 -17.73 -9.95
N ARG A 220 -10.97 -17.30 -11.16
CA ARG A 220 -9.69 -17.62 -11.78
C ARG A 220 -8.51 -17.22 -10.91
N TYR A 221 -8.63 -16.10 -10.19
CA TYR A 221 -7.59 -15.63 -9.27
C TYR A 221 -7.46 -16.56 -8.04
N LEU A 222 -8.57 -16.99 -7.48
CA LEU A 222 -8.58 -17.97 -6.41
C LEU A 222 -8.02 -19.32 -6.85
N ASP A 223 -8.37 -19.77 -8.07
CA ASP A 223 -7.84 -21.02 -8.66
C ASP A 223 -6.33 -20.93 -8.88
N LEU A 224 -5.84 -19.80 -9.36
CA LEU A 224 -4.39 -19.54 -9.50
C LEU A 224 -3.66 -19.68 -8.15
N ILE A 225 -4.20 -19.08 -7.08
CA ILE A 225 -3.61 -19.16 -5.74
C ILE A 225 -3.61 -20.60 -5.23
N ARG A 226 -4.71 -21.34 -5.43
CA ARG A 226 -4.83 -22.77 -5.06
C ARG A 226 -3.81 -23.62 -5.81
N ASP A 227 -3.68 -23.44 -7.13
CA ASP A 227 -2.73 -24.19 -7.97
C ASP A 227 -1.28 -23.89 -7.57
N LEU A 228 -0.91 -22.62 -7.39
CA LEU A 228 0.43 -22.24 -6.93
C LEU A 228 0.78 -22.90 -5.59
N ARG A 229 -0.14 -22.87 -4.62
CA ARG A 229 0.06 -23.51 -3.31
C ARG A 229 0.14 -25.03 -3.41
N ALA A 230 -0.70 -25.66 -4.24
CA ALA A 230 -0.65 -27.11 -4.49
C ALA A 230 0.67 -27.57 -5.08
N ARG A 231 1.36 -26.68 -5.83
CA ARG A 231 2.71 -26.88 -6.36
C ARG A 231 3.84 -26.43 -5.42
N GLY A 232 3.50 -26.13 -4.15
CA GLY A 232 4.48 -25.78 -3.11
C GLY A 232 4.98 -24.32 -3.13
N ALA A 233 4.32 -23.44 -3.88
CA ALA A 233 4.63 -22.01 -3.83
C ALA A 233 4.18 -21.42 -2.48
N GLN A 234 5.05 -20.60 -1.86
CA GLN A 234 4.76 -19.90 -0.62
C GLN A 234 4.08 -18.56 -0.96
N VAL A 235 2.77 -18.61 -1.28
CA VAL A 235 1.99 -17.39 -1.49
C VAL A 235 1.67 -16.78 -0.13
N GLY A 236 2.25 -15.63 0.16
CA GLY A 236 2.16 -14.92 1.45
C GLY A 236 1.14 -13.79 1.47
N GLY A 237 0.57 -13.41 0.32
CA GLY A 237 -0.46 -12.37 0.25
C GLY A 237 -1.05 -12.18 -1.15
N ILE A 238 -2.12 -11.40 -1.18
CA ILE A 238 -2.89 -11.07 -2.38
C ILE A 238 -2.76 -9.60 -2.67
N GLY A 239 -2.28 -9.25 -3.87
CA GLY A 239 -2.30 -7.90 -4.42
C GLY A 239 -3.51 -7.71 -5.33
N VAL A 240 -4.23 -6.62 -5.16
CA VAL A 240 -5.36 -6.26 -6.02
C VAL A 240 -5.15 -4.85 -6.55
N GLN A 241 -5.04 -4.74 -7.86
CA GLN A 241 -5.01 -3.46 -8.57
C GLN A 241 -6.45 -2.98 -8.83
N LEU A 242 -6.65 -1.68 -8.83
CA LEU A 242 -7.93 -1.05 -9.13
C LEU A 242 -7.72 0.24 -9.95
N HIS A 243 -7.32 0.06 -11.20
CA HIS A 243 -7.20 1.16 -12.18
C HIS A 243 -8.53 1.51 -12.84
N ASP A 244 -9.53 0.64 -12.75
CA ASP A 244 -10.89 0.78 -13.26
C ASP A 244 -11.88 1.29 -12.19
N SER A 245 -11.39 2.07 -11.25
CA SER A 245 -12.14 2.58 -10.10
C SER A 245 -13.27 3.56 -10.43
N ASP A 246 -13.29 4.13 -11.66
CA ASP A 246 -14.39 4.92 -12.20
C ASP A 246 -15.74 4.17 -12.27
N ARG A 247 -15.70 2.83 -12.11
CA ARG A 247 -16.89 1.96 -12.04
C ARG A 247 -17.53 1.89 -10.67
N LEU A 248 -16.90 2.47 -9.64
CA LEU A 248 -17.51 2.50 -8.34
C LEU A 248 -18.80 3.31 -8.35
N VAL A 249 -19.83 2.71 -7.76
CA VAL A 249 -21.12 3.36 -7.54
C VAL A 249 -21.06 4.09 -6.23
N VAL A 250 -20.79 5.39 -6.27
CA VAL A 250 -20.77 6.26 -5.11
C VAL A 250 -22.06 7.07 -5.07
N ASP A 251 -22.79 6.98 -3.95
CA ASP A 251 -24.06 7.68 -3.73
C ASP A 251 -25.10 7.41 -4.84
N GLY A 252 -25.19 6.13 -5.28
CA GLY A 252 -26.11 5.69 -6.33
C GLY A 252 -25.75 6.11 -7.74
N LYS A 253 -24.57 6.72 -7.94
CA LYS A 253 -24.09 7.18 -9.24
C LYS A 253 -22.83 6.44 -9.65
N MET A 254 -22.86 5.82 -10.81
CA MET A 254 -21.67 5.34 -11.52
C MET A 254 -21.22 6.43 -12.49
N THR A 255 -19.93 6.69 -12.55
CA THR A 255 -19.37 7.58 -13.54
C THR A 255 -19.01 6.77 -14.78
N LEU A 256 -19.55 7.13 -15.92
CA LEU A 256 -19.14 6.51 -17.20
C LEU A 256 -17.70 6.92 -17.50
N ALA A 257 -16.88 5.94 -17.86
CA ALA A 257 -15.52 6.19 -18.29
C ALA A 257 -15.44 7.14 -19.48
N PRO A 258 -14.39 7.96 -19.57
CA PRO A 258 -14.13 8.75 -20.78
C PRO A 258 -14.02 7.89 -22.04
N ALA A 259 -14.37 8.44 -23.18
CA ALA A 259 -14.12 7.79 -24.46
C ALA A 259 -12.61 7.55 -24.66
N GLY A 260 -12.24 6.38 -25.20
CA GLY A 260 -10.83 6.01 -25.39
C GLY A 260 -10.20 5.21 -24.24
N ARG A 261 -11.02 4.70 -23.36
CA ARG A 261 -10.63 3.79 -22.28
C ARG A 261 -9.88 2.56 -22.82
N PRO A 262 -8.80 2.10 -22.14
CA PRO A 262 -8.12 0.85 -22.48
C PRO A 262 -9.06 -0.36 -22.41
N GLU A 263 -8.93 -1.31 -23.34
CA GLU A 263 -9.79 -2.51 -23.44
C GLU A 263 -9.73 -3.40 -22.19
N TRP A 264 -8.64 -3.36 -21.44
CA TRP A 264 -8.46 -4.12 -20.19
C TRP A 264 -9.32 -3.61 -19.03
N MET A 265 -9.93 -2.43 -19.17
CA MET A 265 -10.85 -1.91 -18.16
C MET A 265 -12.23 -2.53 -18.28
N VAL A 266 -12.74 -3.11 -17.22
CA VAL A 266 -14.00 -3.85 -17.09
C VAL A 266 -15.25 -2.95 -17.07
N SER A 267 -16.45 -3.45 -17.39
CA SER A 267 -17.69 -2.66 -17.47
C SER A 267 -18.70 -2.85 -16.33
N THR A 268 -18.50 -3.82 -15.46
CA THR A 268 -19.44 -4.13 -14.36
C THR A 268 -19.35 -3.09 -13.22
N PRO A 269 -20.49 -2.55 -12.74
CA PRO A 269 -20.50 -1.64 -11.60
C PRO A 269 -19.94 -2.27 -10.34
N ILE A 270 -19.19 -1.50 -9.54
CA ILE A 270 -18.65 -1.91 -8.26
C ILE A 270 -19.38 -1.12 -7.15
N THR A 271 -20.20 -1.81 -6.37
CA THR A 271 -20.88 -1.21 -5.21
C THR A 271 -20.04 -1.41 -3.93
N ALA A 272 -20.36 -0.71 -2.85
CA ALA A 272 -19.72 -0.93 -1.55
C ALA A 272 -19.86 -2.39 -1.08
N GLU A 273 -21.05 -2.97 -1.26
CA GLU A 273 -21.35 -4.34 -0.89
C GLU A 273 -20.52 -5.33 -1.73
N SER A 274 -20.47 -5.16 -3.06
CA SER A 274 -19.69 -6.05 -3.93
C SER A 274 -18.18 -5.90 -3.69
N PHE A 275 -17.71 -4.69 -3.36
CA PHE A 275 -16.32 -4.45 -2.99
C PHE A 275 -15.94 -5.24 -1.72
N ILE A 276 -16.71 -5.09 -0.65
CA ILE A 276 -16.48 -5.82 0.61
C ILE A 276 -16.62 -7.32 0.40
N ALA A 277 -17.68 -7.77 -0.30
CA ALA A 277 -17.90 -9.20 -0.56
C ALA A 277 -16.74 -9.84 -1.34
N THR A 278 -16.11 -9.11 -2.27
CA THR A 278 -14.92 -9.60 -2.97
C THR A 278 -13.72 -9.75 -2.02
N LEU A 279 -13.48 -8.77 -1.15
CA LEU A 279 -12.41 -8.86 -0.15
C LEU A 279 -12.65 -10.01 0.85
N ASP A 280 -13.89 -10.12 1.36
CA ASP A 280 -14.31 -11.22 2.24
C ASP A 280 -14.06 -12.58 1.59
N ARG A 281 -14.42 -12.73 0.32
CA ARG A 281 -14.22 -13.95 -0.44
C ARG A 281 -12.75 -14.29 -0.62
N LEU A 282 -11.94 -13.33 -1.09
CA LEU A 282 -10.49 -13.52 -1.27
C LEU A 282 -9.83 -13.96 0.04
N HIS A 283 -10.13 -13.28 1.13
CA HIS A 283 -9.57 -13.63 2.44
C HIS A 283 -10.15 -14.93 2.99
N GLY A 284 -11.46 -15.10 2.95
CA GLY A 284 -12.16 -16.28 3.50
C GLY A 284 -11.71 -17.61 2.88
N GLU A 285 -11.47 -17.64 1.55
CA GLU A 285 -11.04 -18.85 0.84
C GLU A 285 -9.53 -19.12 0.94
N THR A 286 -8.72 -18.08 1.21
CA THR A 286 -7.26 -18.22 1.18
C THR A 286 -6.59 -18.09 2.54
N GLY A 287 -7.19 -17.36 3.48
CA GLY A 287 -6.61 -16.95 4.75
C GLY A 287 -5.49 -15.92 4.59
N LEU A 288 -5.30 -15.34 3.40
CA LEU A 288 -4.17 -14.44 3.11
C LEU A 288 -4.51 -12.98 3.41
N PRO A 289 -3.50 -12.18 3.82
CA PRO A 289 -3.63 -10.72 3.84
C PRO A 289 -3.75 -10.15 2.42
N ILE A 290 -4.44 -9.01 2.32
CA ILE A 290 -4.69 -8.32 1.05
C ILE A 290 -4.00 -6.97 1.08
N GLN A 291 -3.41 -6.56 -0.04
CA GLN A 291 -2.98 -5.19 -0.32
C GLN A 291 -3.73 -4.67 -1.55
N LEU A 292 -4.33 -3.50 -1.44
CA LEU A 292 -4.81 -2.74 -2.59
C LEU A 292 -3.60 -2.01 -3.17
N THR A 293 -3.02 -2.58 -4.20
CA THR A 293 -1.63 -2.33 -4.58
C THR A 293 -1.44 -1.18 -5.56
N GLU A 294 -2.44 -0.94 -6.40
CA GLU A 294 -2.35 -0.01 -7.53
C GLU A 294 -3.69 0.67 -7.74
N ILE A 295 -3.93 1.75 -6.98
CA ILE A 295 -5.19 2.47 -7.05
C ILE A 295 -5.04 3.69 -7.93
N SER A 296 -5.90 3.79 -8.96
CA SER A 296 -6.05 4.97 -9.81
C SER A 296 -7.52 5.26 -10.06
N ALA A 297 -7.87 6.53 -10.16
CA ALA A 297 -9.20 6.97 -10.58
C ALA A 297 -9.06 7.98 -11.72
N MET A 298 -9.32 7.55 -12.94
CA MET A 298 -9.17 8.37 -14.16
C MET A 298 -10.48 9.06 -14.52
N LEU A 299 -10.67 10.28 -14.03
CA LEU A 299 -11.85 11.12 -14.26
C LEU A 299 -11.48 12.60 -14.37
N PRO A 300 -11.96 13.33 -15.40
CA PRO A 300 -11.73 14.78 -15.50
C PRO A 300 -12.27 15.57 -14.30
N ASP A 301 -13.43 15.18 -13.76
CA ASP A 301 -13.99 15.81 -12.56
C ASP A 301 -13.22 15.36 -11.31
N ALA A 302 -12.35 16.24 -10.81
CA ALA A 302 -11.54 15.99 -9.63
C ALA A 302 -12.37 15.82 -8.35
N THR A 303 -13.58 16.40 -8.24
CA THR A 303 -14.46 16.19 -7.09
C THR A 303 -14.96 14.76 -7.07
N ARG A 304 -15.48 14.31 -8.22
CA ARG A 304 -15.95 12.94 -8.37
C ARG A 304 -14.84 11.91 -8.21
N ARG A 305 -13.65 12.21 -8.73
CA ARG A 305 -12.43 11.40 -8.49
C ARG A 305 -12.14 11.27 -7.00
N GLY A 306 -12.27 12.37 -6.24
CA GLY A 306 -12.12 12.37 -4.80
C GLY A 306 -13.14 11.51 -4.07
N ASP A 307 -14.40 11.53 -4.49
CA ASP A 307 -15.46 10.69 -3.89
C ASP A 307 -15.19 9.19 -4.10
N ILE A 308 -14.71 8.82 -5.28
CA ILE A 308 -14.34 7.43 -5.62
C ILE A 308 -13.15 6.98 -4.76
N LEU A 309 -12.08 7.77 -4.70
CA LEU A 309 -10.91 7.45 -3.91
C LEU A 309 -11.23 7.37 -2.41
N GLU A 310 -12.06 8.29 -1.89
CA GLU A 310 -12.55 8.19 -0.51
C GLU A 310 -13.25 6.86 -0.26
N MET A 311 -14.14 6.43 -1.15
CA MET A 311 -14.83 5.16 -0.99
C MET A 311 -13.87 3.98 -0.94
N ILE A 312 -12.89 3.91 -1.85
CA ILE A 312 -11.88 2.85 -1.86
C ILE A 312 -11.07 2.85 -0.56
N PHE A 313 -10.60 4.03 -0.13
CA PHE A 313 -9.80 4.17 1.08
C PHE A 313 -10.60 3.78 2.33
N ARG A 314 -11.85 4.21 2.47
CA ARG A 314 -12.70 3.84 3.62
C ARG A 314 -13.03 2.37 3.64
N LEU A 315 -13.46 1.79 2.53
CA LEU A 315 -13.79 0.38 2.45
C LEU A 315 -12.56 -0.49 2.70
N GLY A 316 -11.44 -0.20 2.05
CA GLY A 316 -10.19 -0.92 2.25
C GLY A 316 -9.66 -0.78 3.68
N PHE A 317 -9.61 0.44 4.24
CA PHE A 317 -9.15 0.65 5.62
C PHE A 317 -10.09 0.03 6.66
N SER A 318 -11.37 -0.12 6.33
CA SER A 318 -12.35 -0.76 7.21
C SER A 318 -12.33 -2.29 7.19
N HIS A 319 -11.60 -2.92 6.27
CA HIS A 319 -11.57 -4.37 6.11
C HIS A 319 -10.38 -5.00 6.86
N GLU A 320 -10.64 -6.05 7.66
CA GLU A 320 -9.62 -6.63 8.55
C GLU A 320 -8.43 -7.25 7.82
N ALA A 321 -8.66 -7.88 6.67
CA ALA A 321 -7.62 -8.52 5.88
C ALA A 321 -6.79 -7.53 5.03
N VAL A 322 -7.25 -6.29 4.86
CA VAL A 322 -6.50 -5.27 4.10
C VAL A 322 -5.45 -4.63 5.00
N HIS A 323 -4.20 -4.68 4.57
CA HIS A 323 -3.05 -4.19 5.33
C HIS A 323 -2.38 -2.97 4.69
N ALA A 324 -2.66 -2.72 3.41
CA ALA A 324 -2.11 -1.57 2.68
C ALA A 324 -3.07 -1.09 1.59
N ILE A 325 -3.01 0.22 1.31
CA ILE A 325 -3.65 0.88 0.17
C ILE A 325 -2.60 1.78 -0.47
N LEU A 326 -2.25 1.52 -1.74
CA LEU A 326 -1.25 2.28 -2.47
C LEU A 326 -1.88 2.90 -3.73
N LEU A 327 -1.74 4.21 -3.86
CA LEU A 327 -2.03 4.90 -5.12
C LEU A 327 -0.99 4.53 -6.18
N TRP A 328 -1.37 4.55 -7.46
CA TRP A 328 -0.39 4.31 -8.53
C TRP A 328 0.05 5.64 -9.16
N GLY A 329 0.64 6.50 -8.32
CA GLY A 329 1.04 7.86 -8.66
C GLY A 329 0.05 8.92 -8.14
N PHE A 330 0.45 10.20 -8.22
CA PHE A 330 -0.34 11.31 -7.67
C PHE A 330 -0.18 12.64 -8.43
N GLY A 331 0.88 12.83 -9.22
CA GLY A 331 1.21 14.11 -9.86
C GLY A 331 0.71 14.22 -11.29
N GLU A 332 0.11 15.35 -11.66
CA GLU A 332 -0.38 15.62 -13.02
C GLU A 332 0.70 15.44 -14.10
N LYS A 333 1.94 15.85 -13.81
CA LYS A 333 3.07 15.73 -14.74
C LYS A 333 3.63 14.30 -14.85
N THR A 334 3.30 13.41 -13.90
CA THR A 334 4.00 12.12 -13.74
C THR A 334 3.07 10.91 -13.72
N HIS A 335 1.75 11.09 -13.61
CA HIS A 335 0.81 9.97 -13.54
C HIS A 335 0.69 9.26 -14.89
N PHE A 336 0.84 7.94 -14.93
CA PHE A 336 0.82 7.14 -16.16
C PHE A 336 -0.52 7.21 -16.92
N LEU A 337 -1.63 7.44 -16.23
CA LEU A 337 -2.97 7.67 -16.83
C LEU A 337 -3.22 9.13 -17.21
N GLY A 338 -2.23 10.00 -17.04
CA GLY A 338 -2.34 11.42 -17.36
C GLY A 338 -3.02 12.27 -16.27
N PRO A 339 -3.34 13.54 -16.60
CA PRO A 339 -3.78 14.54 -15.61
C PRO A 339 -5.12 14.21 -14.94
N ASP A 340 -5.99 13.47 -15.61
CA ASP A 340 -7.33 13.12 -15.13
C ASP A 340 -7.30 12.06 -14.00
N ALA A 341 -6.13 11.52 -13.66
CA ALA A 341 -5.94 10.62 -12.52
C ALA A 341 -5.16 11.26 -11.37
N ALA A 342 -4.68 12.49 -11.52
CA ALA A 342 -3.80 13.15 -10.55
C ALA A 342 -4.54 13.70 -9.32
N LEU A 343 -3.78 13.83 -8.23
CA LEU A 343 -4.18 14.50 -6.97
C LEU A 343 -3.54 15.89 -6.85
N VAL A 344 -2.37 16.06 -7.48
CA VAL A 344 -1.55 17.27 -7.44
C VAL A 344 -1.49 17.83 -8.86
N ASN A 345 -1.91 19.08 -9.03
CA ASN A 345 -1.87 19.80 -10.30
C ASN A 345 -0.43 20.10 -10.74
N ALA A 346 -0.25 20.47 -12.00
CA ALA A 346 1.05 20.82 -12.59
C ALA A 346 1.80 21.95 -11.85
N ASN A 347 1.09 22.81 -11.12
CA ASN A 347 1.64 23.89 -10.30
C ASN A 347 1.94 23.48 -8.84
N GLY A 348 1.84 22.20 -8.50
CA GLY A 348 2.07 21.68 -7.15
C GLY A 348 0.89 21.80 -6.17
N ALA A 349 -0.21 22.45 -6.55
CA ALA A 349 -1.38 22.58 -5.69
C ALA A 349 -2.24 21.30 -5.70
N LEU A 350 -2.85 20.97 -4.56
CA LEU A 350 -3.85 19.91 -4.50
C LEU A 350 -5.10 20.28 -5.31
N ASN A 351 -5.60 19.35 -6.12
CA ASN A 351 -6.95 19.46 -6.67
C ASN A 351 -7.99 18.92 -5.67
N ALA A 352 -9.28 18.91 -6.04
CA ALA A 352 -10.35 18.48 -5.14
C ALA A 352 -10.16 17.03 -4.63
N ALA A 353 -9.67 16.12 -5.48
CA ALA A 353 -9.35 14.74 -5.08
C ALA A 353 -8.17 14.72 -4.10
N GLY A 354 -7.12 15.47 -4.37
CA GLY A 354 -5.97 15.60 -3.48
C GLY A 354 -6.34 16.17 -2.12
N ILE A 355 -7.17 17.22 -2.08
CA ILE A 355 -7.69 17.79 -0.83
C ILE A 355 -8.47 16.73 -0.03
N ARG A 356 -9.33 15.94 -0.70
CA ARG A 356 -10.11 14.88 -0.05
C ARG A 356 -9.22 13.81 0.57
N ILE A 357 -8.24 13.29 -0.15
CA ILE A 357 -7.32 12.27 0.35
C ILE A 357 -6.41 12.83 1.45
N SER A 358 -5.91 14.06 1.28
CA SER A 358 -5.14 14.73 2.33
C SER A 358 -5.95 14.88 3.63
N HIS A 359 -7.23 15.26 3.53
CA HIS A 359 -8.11 15.35 4.70
C HIS A 359 -8.27 13.99 5.41
N LEU A 360 -8.52 12.91 4.66
CA LEU A 360 -8.63 11.57 5.25
C LEU A 360 -7.36 11.18 6.02
N LEU A 361 -6.19 11.33 5.39
CA LEU A 361 -4.94 10.82 5.96
C LEU A 361 -4.37 11.70 7.08
N ARG A 362 -4.57 13.03 7.02
CA ARG A 362 -3.91 13.99 7.92
C ARG A 362 -4.81 14.59 8.97
N GLU A 363 -6.13 14.56 8.77
CA GLU A 363 -7.10 15.17 9.70
C GLU A 363 -8.03 14.13 10.31
N GLU A 364 -8.67 13.30 9.50
CA GLU A 364 -9.67 12.36 9.97
C GLU A 364 -9.04 11.10 10.60
N TRP A 365 -8.06 10.49 9.91
CA TRP A 365 -7.42 9.28 10.38
C TRP A 365 -6.11 9.56 11.10
N THR A 366 -6.12 10.53 11.97
CA THR A 366 -5.03 10.84 12.88
C THR A 366 -5.52 10.84 14.33
N THR A 367 -4.60 10.86 15.26
CA THR A 367 -4.89 10.97 16.68
C THR A 367 -3.96 11.98 17.29
N ARG A 368 -4.52 13.03 17.89
CA ARG A 368 -3.78 14.05 18.64
C ARG A 368 -4.63 14.52 19.81
N GLY A 369 -3.99 14.82 20.90
CA GLY A 369 -4.70 15.35 22.07
C GLY A 369 -3.74 15.70 23.20
N ASP A 370 -4.32 16.14 24.30
CA ASP A 370 -3.61 16.40 25.54
C ASP A 370 -4.51 16.12 26.75
N GLY A 371 -3.89 15.90 27.91
CA GLY A 371 -4.56 15.68 29.19
C GLY A 371 -3.59 15.74 30.35
N MET A 372 -4.11 15.57 31.55
CA MET A 372 -3.34 15.50 32.79
C MET A 372 -3.38 14.09 33.34
N THR A 373 -2.26 13.61 33.90
CA THR A 373 -2.26 12.34 34.63
C THR A 373 -3.11 12.45 35.89
N GLY A 374 -3.85 11.39 36.20
CA GLY A 374 -4.63 11.28 37.41
C GLY A 374 -3.76 11.11 38.66
N THR A 375 -4.39 10.89 39.81
CA THR A 375 -3.74 10.62 41.10
C THR A 375 -2.91 9.34 41.07
N ASP A 376 -3.19 8.46 40.11
CA ASP A 376 -2.48 7.22 39.82
C ASP A 376 -1.34 7.39 38.79
N GLY A 377 -0.98 8.64 38.46
CA GLY A 377 0.08 8.94 37.48
C GLY A 377 -0.23 8.52 36.03
N ARG A 378 -1.50 8.26 35.69
CA ARG A 378 -1.91 7.72 34.39
C ARG A 378 -2.79 8.66 33.60
N LEU A 379 -2.61 8.62 32.28
CA LEU A 379 -3.53 9.18 31.29
C LEU A 379 -3.93 8.10 30.30
N ALA A 380 -5.21 7.87 30.10
CA ALA A 380 -5.76 7.00 29.08
C ALA A 380 -6.31 7.77 27.90
N PHE A 381 -6.06 7.30 26.69
CA PHE A 381 -6.67 7.80 25.47
C PHE A 381 -6.92 6.68 24.47
N ARG A 382 -7.88 6.89 23.56
CA ARG A 382 -8.16 6.00 22.45
C ARG A 382 -7.62 6.61 21.16
N GLY A 383 -6.88 5.79 20.36
CA GLY A 383 -6.25 6.29 19.15
C GLY A 383 -6.01 5.21 18.10
N PHE A 384 -5.63 5.64 16.89
CA PHE A 384 -5.22 4.72 15.83
C PHE A 384 -3.94 3.97 16.21
N TYR A 385 -3.84 2.72 15.81
CA TYR A 385 -2.61 1.95 15.98
C TYR A 385 -1.46 2.58 15.19
N GLY A 386 -0.29 2.64 15.83
CA GLY A 386 0.91 3.24 15.22
C GLY A 386 1.89 3.81 16.23
N LYS A 387 2.80 4.63 15.71
CA LYS A 387 3.83 5.31 16.47
C LYS A 387 3.38 6.70 16.87
N TYR A 388 3.53 7.01 18.17
CA TYR A 388 3.17 8.29 18.76
C TYR A 388 4.39 9.03 19.27
N GLU A 389 4.42 10.33 19.06
CA GLU A 389 5.24 11.23 19.84
C GLU A 389 4.43 11.68 21.04
N VAL A 390 5.02 11.52 22.22
CA VAL A 390 4.39 11.93 23.50
C VAL A 390 5.34 12.89 24.19
N VAL A 391 4.82 14.08 24.52
CA VAL A 391 5.52 15.11 25.28
C VAL A 391 4.90 15.18 26.67
N VAL A 392 5.71 14.93 27.69
CA VAL A 392 5.27 14.99 29.08
C VAL A 392 5.91 16.19 29.77
N ARG A 393 5.11 17.00 30.44
CA ARG A 393 5.56 18.15 31.25
C ARG A 393 5.09 17.99 32.69
N ALA A 394 6.06 18.05 33.61
CA ALA A 394 5.83 18.12 35.05
C ALA A 394 6.64 19.30 35.63
N PRO A 395 6.41 19.72 36.88
CA PRO A 395 7.16 20.82 37.47
C PRO A 395 8.68 20.60 37.36
N GLY A 396 9.35 21.50 36.64
CA GLY A 396 10.81 21.48 36.45
C GLY A 396 11.34 20.51 35.39
N CYS A 397 10.46 19.75 34.71
CA CYS A 397 10.90 18.70 33.77
C CYS A 397 10.02 18.60 32.54
N GLU A 398 10.64 18.38 31.39
CA GLU A 398 9.99 18.01 30.13
C GLU A 398 10.68 16.78 29.51
N ALA A 399 9.91 15.84 29.03
CA ALA A 399 10.40 14.68 28.32
C ALA A 399 9.62 14.44 27.03
N VAL A 400 10.34 14.11 25.93
CA VAL A 400 9.75 13.67 24.67
C VAL A 400 10.08 12.21 24.47
N ARG A 401 9.08 11.39 24.18
CA ARG A 401 9.24 9.95 23.96
C ARG A 401 8.46 9.50 22.75
N GLU A 402 8.96 8.46 22.08
CA GLU A 402 8.21 7.71 21.09
C GLU A 402 7.54 6.50 21.76
N LEU A 403 6.25 6.35 21.56
CA LEU A 403 5.47 5.20 22.00
C LEU A 403 4.83 4.50 20.82
N ARG A 404 4.52 3.22 20.98
CA ARG A 404 3.80 2.44 19.95
C ARG A 404 2.51 1.87 20.56
N LEU A 405 1.36 2.29 19.99
CA LEU A 405 0.08 1.66 20.27
C LEU A 405 -0.13 0.51 19.28
N THR A 406 -0.31 -0.70 19.80
CA THR A 406 -0.65 -1.90 19.04
C THR A 406 -1.78 -2.65 19.73
N LYS A 407 -2.40 -3.62 19.05
CA LYS A 407 -3.42 -4.48 19.67
C LYS A 407 -2.92 -5.24 20.91
N SER A 408 -1.61 -5.52 20.98
CA SER A 408 -0.99 -6.31 22.05
C SER A 408 -0.32 -5.48 23.15
N ALA A 409 -0.18 -4.17 22.98
CA ALA A 409 0.50 -3.29 23.93
C ALA A 409 -0.37 -2.07 24.28
N PRO A 410 -1.32 -2.25 25.24
CA PRO A 410 -2.27 -1.19 25.60
C PRO A 410 -1.71 -0.21 26.66
N SER A 411 -0.49 -0.36 27.12
CA SER A 411 0.12 0.53 28.13
C SER A 411 1.59 0.79 27.86
N ALA A 412 2.06 1.97 28.24
CA ALA A 412 3.46 2.35 28.17
C ALA A 412 3.85 3.19 29.38
N ALA A 413 5.00 2.91 29.98
CA ALA A 413 5.60 3.71 31.05
C ALA A 413 6.57 4.73 30.46
N LEU A 414 6.54 5.96 30.99
CA LEU A 414 7.44 7.05 30.65
C LEU A 414 8.15 7.55 31.88
N ASP A 415 9.45 7.36 31.92
CA ASP A 415 10.31 7.87 32.99
C ASP A 415 10.75 9.29 32.65
N LEU A 416 10.53 10.22 33.57
CA LEU A 416 11.03 11.59 33.48
C LEU A 416 12.50 11.63 33.86
N PRO A 417 13.32 12.45 33.18
CA PRO A 417 14.70 12.69 33.58
C PRO A 417 14.78 13.43 34.95
N GLU A 418 15.99 13.49 35.50
CA GLU A 418 16.30 14.26 36.71
C GLU A 418 16.05 15.75 36.54
#